data_ced4826e69d0e07031432888e131fe8a
#
_entry.id   ced4826e69d0e07031432888e131fe8a
#
_cell.length_a   1.000
_cell.length_b   1.000
_cell.length_c   1.000
_cell.angle_alpha   90.00
_cell.angle_beta   90.00
_cell.angle_gamma   90.00
#
_symmetry.space_group_name_H-M   'P 1'
#
loop_
_entity.id
_entity.type
_entity.pdbx_description
1 polymer ?
#
loop_
_entity_poly.entity_id
_entity_poly.type
_entity_poly.pdbx_seq_one_letter_code
_entity_poly.pdbx_strand_id
1 'polypeptide(L)'
;MAPLGSSHYLCLTDAASSPRKQASHLTTLDPDMHNLGKFTLYVTALVVTISLVEAFFLARKANRQGKAYPWHEVTLSLADLAGRKLLALLPLSLAAPVFALAWQHRLFTVEINSALAVLLLFLGQEFCYYWYHRASHRIRFFWATHAVHHSPNELTLGTAYRLGWTGKVTGTAIFFAPLVLLGVRPEVVLATVSLNLLYQFWLHTTWIPKLGWLEYVFNTPSAHRVHHASNIDYLDANFGGVLIIFDRLFGTYVEERAEEPCRYGLVHPTTTHNPLVNQFEHWVGLGKDMANAGSVRNAIGYLVMPPGWTPDGSGETTEGLRLQAQAERAVAVAAEVR
;
A
#
# COMPACT_ATOMS: atom_id res chain seq x y z
N MET A 1 -81.36 2.59 15.84
CA MET A 1 -81.35 1.36 16.64
C MET A 1 -79.91 0.82 16.60
N ALA A 2 -79.21 0.93 17.71
CA ALA A 2 -77.96 0.25 17.96
C ALA A 2 -78.14 -1.24 18.21
N PRO A 3 -77.15 -2.11 18.34
CA PRO A 3 -76.07 -2.00 19.35
C PRO A 3 -74.66 -2.31 18.81
N LEU A 4 -73.60 -1.66 19.40
CA LEU A 4 -72.73 -2.05 20.49
C LEU A 4 -72.03 -3.42 20.34
N GLY A 5 -70.74 -3.41 20.03
CA GLY A 5 -69.65 -3.54 20.99
C GLY A 5 -69.01 -4.91 20.98
N SER A 6 -67.72 -4.99 20.77
CA SER A 6 -66.86 -5.88 21.56
C SER A 6 -65.37 -5.47 21.47
N SER A 7 -64.85 -5.12 22.59
CA SER A 7 -63.43 -4.91 22.88
C SER A 7 -62.64 -6.21 22.71
N HIS A 8 -61.55 -6.17 21.96
CA HIS A 8 -60.52 -7.20 22.05
C HIS A 8 -59.33 -6.67 22.85
N TYR A 9 -59.15 -7.20 24.04
CA TYR A 9 -57.97 -7.03 24.90
C TYR A 9 -56.77 -7.65 24.23
N LEU A 10 -55.72 -6.84 24.05
CA LEU A 10 -54.39 -7.35 23.74
C LEU A 10 -53.82 -8.08 24.98
N CYS A 11 -53.63 -9.36 24.85
CA CYS A 11 -52.91 -10.19 25.82
C CYS A 11 -51.41 -10.05 25.52
N LEU A 12 -50.70 -9.26 26.35
CA LEU A 12 -49.24 -9.25 26.40
C LEU A 12 -48.81 -10.52 27.15
N THR A 13 -48.32 -11.51 26.43
CA THR A 13 -47.60 -12.62 27.04
C THR A 13 -46.12 -12.35 26.95
N ASP A 14 -45.52 -12.05 28.10
CA ASP A 14 -44.09 -12.06 28.36
C ASP A 14 -43.50 -13.41 27.96
N ALA A 15 -42.66 -13.40 26.94
CA ALA A 15 -41.73 -14.48 26.67
C ALA A 15 -40.33 -14.05 27.18
N ALA A 16 -40.10 -14.22 28.47
CA ALA A 16 -38.77 -14.20 29.06
C ALA A 16 -37.97 -15.37 28.51
N SER A 17 -37.22 -15.15 27.45
CA SER A 17 -36.23 -16.08 26.94
C SER A 17 -35.07 -16.21 27.90
N SER A 18 -34.88 -17.40 28.43
CA SER A 18 -33.85 -17.79 29.40
C SER A 18 -32.43 -17.41 28.95
N PRO A 19 -31.58 -16.87 29.84
CA PRO A 19 -30.18 -16.48 29.51
C PRO A 19 -29.26 -17.63 29.11
N ARG A 20 -29.72 -18.89 29.22
CA ARG A 20 -28.90 -20.08 28.90
C ARG A 20 -28.76 -20.39 27.41
N LYS A 21 -29.56 -19.81 26.51
CA LYS A 21 -29.43 -20.05 25.06
C LYS A 21 -28.47 -19.10 24.35
N GLN A 22 -28.02 -18.01 24.99
CA GLN A 22 -27.06 -17.10 24.39
C GLN A 22 -25.59 -17.50 24.59
N ALA A 23 -25.27 -18.43 25.49
CA ALA A 23 -23.89 -18.85 25.76
C ALA A 23 -23.34 -19.93 24.81
N SER A 24 -24.18 -20.54 23.95
CA SER A 24 -23.72 -21.63 23.04
C SER A 24 -23.33 -21.16 21.63
N HIS A 25 -23.41 -19.85 21.31
CA HIS A 25 -23.05 -19.33 19.99
C HIS A 25 -21.61 -18.74 19.92
N LEU A 26 -20.83 -18.88 20.98
CA LEU A 26 -19.50 -18.25 21.10
C LEU A 26 -18.32 -19.15 20.66
N THR A 27 -18.54 -20.35 20.14
CA THR A 27 -17.43 -21.30 19.90
C THR A 27 -17.38 -21.97 18.51
N THR A 28 -18.22 -21.59 17.56
CA THR A 28 -18.00 -22.02 16.17
C THR A 28 -17.72 -20.80 15.32
N LEU A 29 -16.44 -20.62 14.94
CA LEU A 29 -16.08 -19.68 13.88
C LEU A 29 -16.97 -19.98 12.66
N ASP A 30 -17.59 -18.94 12.11
CA ASP A 30 -18.37 -19.02 10.88
C ASP A 30 -17.54 -19.82 9.83
N PRO A 31 -18.11 -20.89 9.22
CA PRO A 31 -17.41 -21.69 8.22
C PRO A 31 -16.76 -20.85 7.11
N ASP A 32 -17.38 -19.73 6.74
CA ASP A 32 -16.85 -18.82 5.72
C ASP A 32 -15.59 -18.08 6.21
N MET A 33 -15.54 -17.67 7.47
CA MET A 33 -14.35 -17.07 8.08
C MET A 33 -13.20 -18.08 8.18
N HIS A 34 -13.50 -19.34 8.48
CA HIS A 34 -12.51 -20.41 8.52
C HIS A 34 -11.92 -20.69 7.13
N ASN A 35 -12.75 -20.73 6.09
CA ASN A 35 -12.34 -20.94 4.71
C ASN A 35 -11.48 -19.77 4.19
N LEU A 36 -11.84 -18.52 4.51
CA LEU A 36 -11.07 -17.33 4.17
C LEU A 36 -9.69 -17.33 4.85
N GLY A 37 -9.64 -17.77 6.12
CA GLY A 37 -8.36 -17.92 6.84
C GLY A 37 -7.43 -18.93 6.18
N LYS A 38 -7.95 -20.10 5.78
CA LYS A 38 -7.20 -21.12 5.04
C LYS A 38 -6.72 -20.61 3.68
N PHE A 39 -7.61 -19.98 2.92
CA PHE A 39 -7.25 -19.38 1.62
C PHE A 39 -6.10 -18.40 1.76
N THR A 40 -6.18 -17.47 2.72
CA THR A 40 -5.12 -16.49 3.00
C THR A 40 -3.80 -17.17 3.37
N LEU A 41 -3.85 -18.27 4.15
CA LEU A 41 -2.67 -19.05 4.51
C LEU A 41 -2.02 -19.69 3.27
N TYR A 42 -2.82 -20.35 2.42
CA TYR A 42 -2.31 -20.99 1.21
C TYR A 42 -1.71 -19.99 0.22
N VAL A 43 -2.38 -18.84 -0.01
CA VAL A 43 -1.85 -17.77 -0.86
C VAL A 43 -0.55 -17.22 -0.28
N THR A 44 -0.48 -17.00 1.04
CA THR A 44 0.76 -16.53 1.69
C THR A 44 1.88 -17.54 1.52
N ALA A 45 1.62 -18.83 1.75
CA ALA A 45 2.62 -19.88 1.59
C ALA A 45 3.11 -19.99 0.13
N LEU A 46 2.21 -19.89 -0.84
CA LEU A 46 2.53 -19.91 -2.27
C LEU A 46 3.43 -18.72 -2.65
N VAL A 47 3.04 -17.50 -2.27
CA VAL A 47 3.78 -16.26 -2.55
C VAL A 47 5.19 -16.32 -1.93
N VAL A 48 5.32 -16.76 -0.69
CA VAL A 48 6.63 -16.93 -0.03
C VAL A 48 7.47 -17.99 -0.73
N THR A 49 6.86 -19.13 -1.10
CA THR A 49 7.58 -20.20 -1.80
C THR A 49 8.13 -19.71 -3.15
N ILE A 50 7.30 -19.03 -3.96
CA ILE A 50 7.74 -18.49 -5.25
C ILE A 50 8.87 -17.47 -5.04
N SER A 51 8.78 -16.59 -4.05
CA SER A 51 9.83 -15.62 -3.74
C SER A 51 11.14 -16.27 -3.31
N LEU A 52 11.09 -17.34 -2.53
CA LEU A 52 12.29 -18.08 -2.13
C LEU A 52 12.92 -18.83 -3.29
N VAL A 53 12.09 -19.35 -4.23
CA VAL A 53 12.58 -19.97 -5.48
C VAL A 53 13.28 -18.91 -6.34
N GLU A 54 12.70 -17.73 -6.52
CA GLU A 54 13.36 -16.61 -7.21
C GLU A 54 14.70 -16.27 -6.54
N ALA A 55 14.70 -16.05 -5.23
CA ALA A 55 15.91 -15.72 -4.45
C ALA A 55 17.00 -16.79 -4.64
N PHE A 56 16.62 -18.06 -4.65
CA PHE A 56 17.57 -19.16 -4.90
C PHE A 56 18.22 -19.08 -6.28
N PHE A 57 17.43 -18.80 -7.34
CA PHE A 57 17.98 -18.65 -8.68
C PHE A 57 18.85 -17.40 -8.83
N LEU A 58 18.45 -16.27 -8.21
CA LEU A 58 19.25 -15.05 -8.17
C LEU A 58 20.57 -15.26 -7.43
N ALA A 59 20.54 -15.96 -6.28
CA ALA A 59 21.75 -16.31 -5.53
C ALA A 59 22.71 -17.20 -6.33
N ARG A 60 22.16 -18.19 -7.08
CA ARG A 60 22.99 -19.03 -7.99
C ARG A 60 23.60 -18.19 -9.13
N LYS A 61 22.85 -17.24 -9.68
CA LYS A 61 23.36 -16.32 -10.72
C LYS A 61 24.46 -15.43 -10.16
N ALA A 62 24.26 -14.83 -8.98
CA ALA A 62 25.25 -13.99 -8.31
C ALA A 62 26.54 -14.77 -8.02
N ASN A 63 26.42 -15.99 -7.47
CA ASN A 63 27.56 -16.86 -7.18
C ASN A 63 28.37 -17.22 -8.45
N ARG A 64 27.71 -17.50 -9.57
CA ARG A 64 28.38 -17.73 -10.87
C ARG A 64 29.16 -16.52 -11.36
N GLN A 65 28.77 -15.31 -10.93
CA GLN A 65 29.44 -14.06 -11.24
C GLN A 65 30.48 -13.65 -10.18
N GLY A 66 30.77 -14.50 -9.21
CA GLY A 66 31.68 -14.21 -8.09
C GLY A 66 31.14 -13.16 -7.10
N LYS A 67 29.82 -12.94 -7.08
CA LYS A 67 29.15 -11.96 -6.20
C LYS A 67 28.39 -12.67 -5.07
N ALA A 68 28.37 -12.08 -3.88
CA ALA A 68 27.50 -12.51 -2.80
C ALA A 68 26.06 -12.07 -3.06
N TYR A 69 25.09 -12.94 -2.78
CA TYR A 69 23.67 -12.58 -2.82
C TYR A 69 23.27 -11.98 -1.46
N PRO A 70 22.48 -10.87 -1.43
CA PRO A 70 22.12 -10.17 -0.20
C PRO A 70 20.99 -10.88 0.56
N TRP A 71 21.24 -12.04 1.16
CA TRP A 71 20.24 -12.83 1.91
C TRP A 71 19.56 -12.04 3.04
N HIS A 72 20.19 -10.98 3.54
CA HIS A 72 19.57 -10.10 4.54
C HIS A 72 18.31 -9.41 4.00
N GLU A 73 18.22 -9.12 2.71
CA GLU A 73 16.99 -8.56 2.10
C GLU A 73 15.82 -9.55 2.19
N VAL A 74 16.08 -10.84 1.97
CA VAL A 74 15.08 -11.90 2.13
C VAL A 74 14.64 -11.99 3.60
N THR A 75 15.58 -11.97 4.54
CA THR A 75 15.26 -12.02 5.99
C THR A 75 14.47 -10.80 6.43
N LEU A 76 14.79 -9.60 5.97
CA LEU A 76 14.01 -8.38 6.27
C LEU A 76 12.59 -8.47 5.72
N SER A 77 12.40 -8.95 4.50
CA SER A 77 11.08 -9.14 3.89
C SER A 77 10.24 -10.16 4.65
N LEU A 78 10.83 -11.29 5.05
CA LEU A 78 10.14 -12.30 5.87
C LEU A 78 9.82 -11.79 7.28
N ALA A 79 10.73 -11.03 7.90
CA ALA A 79 10.50 -10.41 9.20
C ALA A 79 9.35 -9.37 9.13
N ASP A 80 9.29 -8.58 8.04
CA ASP A 80 8.16 -7.67 7.81
C ASP A 80 6.84 -8.42 7.70
N LEU A 81 6.78 -9.45 6.86
CA LEU A 81 5.58 -10.28 6.72
C LEU A 81 5.14 -10.88 8.05
N ALA A 82 6.06 -11.46 8.82
CA ALA A 82 5.79 -12.06 10.12
C ALA A 82 5.26 -11.02 11.12
N GLY A 83 5.94 -9.89 11.25
CA GLY A 83 5.52 -8.80 12.13
C GLY A 83 4.14 -8.25 11.78
N ARG A 84 3.84 -8.05 10.49
CA ARG A 84 2.50 -7.62 10.04
C ARG A 84 1.42 -8.65 10.36
N LYS A 85 1.70 -9.94 10.21
CA LYS A 85 0.76 -11.01 10.59
C LYS A 85 0.50 -11.03 12.10
N LEU A 86 1.53 -10.81 12.93
CA LEU A 86 1.37 -10.69 14.38
C LEU A 86 0.56 -9.43 14.75
N LEU A 87 0.88 -8.27 14.17
CA LEU A 87 0.15 -7.03 14.40
C LEU A 87 -1.28 -7.08 13.85
N ALA A 88 -1.57 -7.95 12.88
CA ALA A 88 -2.92 -8.16 12.41
C ALA A 88 -3.86 -8.75 13.47
N LEU A 89 -3.31 -9.44 14.48
CA LEU A 89 -4.07 -9.98 15.62
C LEU A 89 -4.54 -8.88 16.59
N LEU A 90 -3.93 -7.69 16.55
CA LEU A 90 -4.33 -6.57 17.38
C LEU A 90 -5.51 -5.82 16.74
N PRO A 91 -6.54 -5.43 17.51
CA PRO A 91 -7.71 -4.70 16.99
C PRO A 91 -7.42 -3.22 16.73
N LEU A 92 -6.20 -2.90 16.27
CA LEU A 92 -5.75 -1.54 16.00
C LEU A 92 -5.99 -1.23 14.52
N SER A 93 -6.89 -0.28 14.23
CA SER A 93 -7.10 0.23 12.87
C SER A 93 -7.73 1.62 12.93
N LEU A 94 -7.04 2.63 12.40
CA LEU A 94 -7.63 3.97 12.23
C LEU A 94 -8.68 4.01 11.10
N ALA A 95 -8.59 3.11 10.14
CA ALA A 95 -9.55 3.05 9.05
C ALA A 95 -10.90 2.44 9.46
N ALA A 96 -10.93 1.53 10.45
CA ALA A 96 -12.15 0.83 10.84
C ALA A 96 -13.27 1.77 11.30
N PRO A 97 -13.06 2.74 12.22
CA PRO A 97 -14.10 3.69 12.60
C PRO A 97 -14.54 4.60 11.44
N VAL A 98 -13.60 4.98 10.54
CA VAL A 98 -13.93 5.78 9.35
C VAL A 98 -14.81 4.98 8.39
N PHE A 99 -14.51 3.70 8.15
CA PHE A 99 -15.34 2.82 7.32
C PHE A 99 -16.72 2.60 7.94
N ALA A 100 -16.79 2.40 9.27
CA ALA A 100 -18.06 2.27 9.98
C ALA A 100 -18.92 3.54 9.83
N LEU A 101 -18.32 4.71 10.02
CA LEU A 101 -19.00 6.00 9.85
C LEU A 101 -19.45 6.20 8.40
N ALA A 102 -18.58 5.95 7.41
CA ALA A 102 -18.91 6.06 5.99
C ALA A 102 -20.06 5.11 5.61
N TRP A 103 -20.06 3.88 6.16
CA TRP A 103 -21.13 2.92 5.93
C TRP A 103 -22.48 3.36 6.56
N GLN A 104 -22.44 3.94 7.76
CA GLN A 104 -23.66 4.49 8.41
C GLN A 104 -24.26 5.64 7.58
N HIS A 105 -23.41 6.47 6.97
CA HIS A 105 -23.84 7.64 6.17
C HIS A 105 -23.77 7.41 4.66
N ARG A 106 -23.76 6.15 4.22
CA ARG A 106 -23.68 5.82 2.79
C ARG A 106 -24.83 6.45 2.00
N LEU A 107 -24.49 6.89 0.80
CA LEU A 107 -25.45 7.55 -0.11
C LEU A 107 -26.38 6.55 -0.76
N PHE A 108 -25.89 5.34 -1.01
CA PHE A 108 -26.63 4.25 -1.67
C PHE A 108 -26.36 2.92 -0.98
N THR A 109 -26.95 1.85 -1.44
CA THR A 109 -26.51 0.47 -1.18
C THR A 109 -26.23 -0.15 -2.55
N VAL A 110 -24.95 -0.44 -2.80
CA VAL A 110 -24.49 -0.95 -4.09
C VAL A 110 -24.35 -2.47 -4.00
N GLU A 111 -25.15 -3.18 -4.82
CA GLU A 111 -25.04 -4.62 -4.98
C GLU A 111 -24.07 -4.95 -6.12
N ILE A 112 -23.06 -5.79 -5.82
CA ILE A 112 -22.07 -6.22 -6.82
C ILE A 112 -22.56 -7.51 -7.49
N ASN A 113 -23.61 -7.38 -8.29
CA ASN A 113 -24.33 -8.49 -8.92
C ASN A 113 -24.34 -8.45 -10.47
N SER A 114 -23.58 -7.53 -11.07
CA SER A 114 -23.47 -7.41 -12.52
C SER A 114 -22.04 -7.09 -12.95
N ALA A 115 -21.69 -7.41 -14.20
CA ALA A 115 -20.38 -7.09 -14.77
C ALA A 115 -20.07 -5.59 -14.73
N LEU A 116 -21.08 -4.74 -14.92
CA LEU A 116 -20.94 -3.30 -14.83
C LEU A 116 -20.59 -2.86 -13.40
N ALA A 117 -21.27 -3.40 -12.37
CA ALA A 117 -20.97 -3.08 -10.98
C ALA A 117 -19.56 -3.51 -10.59
N VAL A 118 -19.10 -4.69 -11.05
CA VAL A 118 -17.72 -5.16 -10.86
C VAL A 118 -16.73 -4.22 -11.55
N LEU A 119 -16.99 -3.81 -12.80
CA LEU A 119 -16.12 -2.89 -13.53
C LEU A 119 -16.02 -1.52 -12.84
N LEU A 120 -17.16 -0.95 -12.42
CA LEU A 120 -17.17 0.34 -11.72
C LEU A 120 -16.47 0.27 -10.37
N LEU A 121 -16.67 -0.82 -9.61
CA LEU A 121 -15.93 -1.07 -8.38
C LEU A 121 -14.44 -1.16 -8.63
N PHE A 122 -14.01 -1.92 -9.65
CA PHE A 122 -12.62 -2.05 -10.02
C PHE A 122 -11.98 -0.68 -10.38
N LEU A 123 -12.64 0.08 -11.27
CA LEU A 123 -12.12 1.40 -11.67
C LEU A 123 -12.09 2.39 -10.47
N GLY A 124 -13.12 2.37 -9.63
CA GLY A 124 -13.16 3.21 -8.42
C GLY A 124 -12.07 2.82 -7.42
N GLN A 125 -11.81 1.52 -7.24
CA GLN A 125 -10.75 1.03 -6.38
C GLN A 125 -9.37 1.41 -6.92
N GLU A 126 -9.12 1.30 -8.23
CA GLU A 126 -7.87 1.71 -8.88
C GLU A 126 -7.65 3.23 -8.76
N PHE A 127 -8.70 4.03 -8.91
CA PHE A 127 -8.64 5.47 -8.68
C PHE A 127 -8.26 5.79 -7.22
N CYS A 128 -8.90 5.17 -6.24
CA CYS A 128 -8.57 5.33 -4.83
C CYS A 128 -7.13 4.85 -4.52
N TYR A 129 -6.71 3.74 -5.13
CA TYR A 129 -5.36 3.20 -4.98
C TYR A 129 -4.30 4.18 -5.51
N TYR A 130 -4.51 4.77 -6.68
CA TYR A 130 -3.61 5.78 -7.25
C TYR A 130 -3.38 6.94 -6.26
N TRP A 131 -4.45 7.51 -5.71
CA TRP A 131 -4.35 8.62 -4.77
C TRP A 131 -3.72 8.21 -3.42
N TYR A 132 -4.06 7.03 -2.93
CA TYR A 132 -3.40 6.43 -1.76
C TYR A 132 -1.90 6.30 -1.98
N HIS A 133 -1.49 5.72 -3.10
CA HIS A 133 -0.10 5.44 -3.40
C HIS A 133 0.70 6.72 -3.64
N ARG A 134 0.13 7.64 -4.43
CA ARG A 134 0.71 8.98 -4.61
C ARG A 134 0.85 9.74 -3.29
N ALA A 135 -0.16 9.72 -2.41
CA ALA A 135 -0.07 10.33 -1.10
C ALA A 135 1.01 9.68 -0.22
N SER A 136 1.21 8.35 -0.35
CA SER A 136 2.26 7.62 0.36
C SER A 136 3.67 8.07 -0.02
N HIS A 137 3.86 8.62 -1.21
CA HIS A 137 5.12 9.22 -1.67
C HIS A 137 5.22 10.72 -1.39
N ARG A 138 4.08 11.43 -1.35
CA ARG A 138 4.05 12.90 -1.33
C ARG A 138 3.76 13.51 0.05
N ILE A 139 3.42 12.68 1.04
CA ILE A 139 3.16 13.10 2.43
C ILE A 139 4.06 12.30 3.33
N ARG A 140 4.97 12.98 4.03
CA ARG A 140 6.01 12.34 4.84
C ARG A 140 5.46 11.42 5.93
N PHE A 141 4.27 11.73 6.48
CA PHE A 141 3.58 10.85 7.43
C PHE A 141 3.29 9.45 6.85
N PHE A 142 2.78 9.39 5.61
CA PHE A 142 2.51 8.11 4.95
C PHE A 142 3.79 7.47 4.42
N TRP A 143 4.73 8.29 3.93
CA TRP A 143 6.05 7.83 3.51
C TRP A 143 6.80 7.09 4.61
N ALA A 144 6.69 7.52 5.87
CA ALA A 144 7.36 6.85 7.00
C ALA A 144 7.00 5.35 7.12
N THR A 145 5.83 4.93 6.64
CA THR A 145 5.46 3.51 6.47
C THR A 145 5.91 2.98 5.12
N HIS A 146 5.68 3.73 4.04
CA HIS A 146 5.87 3.26 2.66
C HIS A 146 7.35 3.16 2.27
N ALA A 147 8.23 3.93 2.90
CA ALA A 147 9.68 3.83 2.73
C ALA A 147 10.24 2.43 3.04
N VAL A 148 9.60 1.67 3.94
CA VAL A 148 9.96 0.27 4.20
C VAL A 148 9.82 -0.58 2.94
N HIS A 149 8.79 -0.31 2.13
CA HIS A 149 8.54 -0.99 0.86
C HIS A 149 9.58 -0.62 -0.20
N HIS A 150 10.05 0.62 -0.22
CA HIS A 150 11.09 1.11 -1.14
C HIS A 150 12.53 0.90 -0.63
N SER A 151 12.71 0.40 0.59
CA SER A 151 14.05 0.24 1.19
C SER A 151 14.91 -0.92 0.62
N PRO A 152 14.38 -1.97 -0.05
CA PRO A 152 15.23 -3.00 -0.66
C PRO A 152 16.15 -2.42 -1.73
N ASN A 153 17.46 -2.73 -1.63
CA ASN A 153 18.45 -2.35 -2.63
C ASN A 153 18.45 -3.29 -3.87
N GLU A 154 17.65 -4.34 -3.81
CA GLU A 154 17.40 -5.29 -4.89
C GLU A 154 15.90 -5.50 -5.04
N LEU A 155 15.36 -5.35 -6.25
CA LEU A 155 13.96 -5.61 -6.53
C LEU A 155 13.74 -7.09 -6.79
N THR A 156 12.98 -7.75 -5.91
CA THR A 156 12.63 -9.17 -5.99
C THR A 156 11.17 -9.37 -5.62
N LEU A 157 10.60 -10.54 -5.92
CA LEU A 157 9.23 -10.88 -5.52
C LEU A 157 9.02 -10.75 -4.00
N GLY A 158 10.08 -10.91 -3.19
CA GLY A 158 10.04 -10.67 -1.76
C GLY A 158 9.76 -9.23 -1.34
N THR A 159 10.04 -8.28 -2.21
CA THR A 159 9.71 -6.86 -1.99
C THR A 159 8.20 -6.64 -1.89
N ALA A 160 7.41 -7.40 -2.65
CA ALA A 160 5.95 -7.25 -2.71
C ALA A 160 5.25 -7.38 -1.33
N TYR A 161 5.77 -8.18 -0.42
CA TYR A 161 5.19 -8.33 0.91
C TYR A 161 5.92 -7.57 2.03
N ARG A 162 6.90 -6.73 1.70
CA ARG A 162 7.58 -5.81 2.61
C ARG A 162 6.83 -4.47 2.62
N LEU A 163 5.76 -4.35 3.41
CA LEU A 163 4.80 -3.25 3.34
C LEU A 163 4.79 -2.33 4.58
N GLY A 164 5.68 -2.58 5.54
CA GLY A 164 5.76 -1.84 6.81
C GLY A 164 4.67 -2.24 7.82
N TRP A 165 5.02 -2.12 9.11
CA TRP A 165 4.16 -2.58 10.22
C TRP A 165 3.09 -1.56 10.61
N THR A 166 3.31 -0.29 10.32
CA THR A 166 2.50 0.83 10.82
C THR A 166 1.26 1.16 9.97
N GLY A 167 1.04 0.48 8.84
CA GLY A 167 -0.06 0.79 7.90
C GLY A 167 -1.46 0.84 8.54
N LYS A 168 -1.74 -0.02 9.54
CA LYS A 168 -3.03 0.00 10.25
C LYS A 168 -3.22 1.26 11.10
N VAL A 169 -2.15 1.78 11.71
CA VAL A 169 -2.20 2.96 12.60
C VAL A 169 -1.94 4.27 11.85
N THR A 170 -1.41 4.23 10.64
CA THR A 170 -1.37 5.40 9.76
C THR A 170 -2.69 5.64 9.02
N GLY A 171 -3.59 4.64 9.04
CA GLY A 171 -4.92 4.78 8.46
C GLY A 171 -4.94 4.87 6.93
N THR A 172 -3.92 4.36 6.24
CA THR A 172 -3.82 4.44 4.76
C THR A 172 -5.05 3.87 4.04
N ALA A 173 -5.73 2.88 4.63
CA ALA A 173 -6.99 2.36 4.07
C ALA A 173 -8.14 3.39 4.03
N ILE A 174 -8.03 4.55 4.70
CA ILE A 174 -9.02 5.65 4.66
C ILE A 174 -9.23 6.16 3.22
N PHE A 175 -8.22 6.10 2.36
CA PHE A 175 -8.34 6.50 0.96
C PHE A 175 -9.43 5.75 0.19
N PHE A 176 -9.85 4.58 0.66
CA PHE A 176 -10.92 3.79 0.07
C PHE A 176 -12.30 4.06 0.71
N ALA A 177 -12.38 4.90 1.75
CA ALA A 177 -13.63 5.28 2.39
C ALA A 177 -14.67 5.91 1.42
N PRO A 178 -14.30 6.66 0.36
CA PRO A 178 -15.26 7.13 -0.62
C PRO A 178 -16.10 6.01 -1.27
N LEU A 179 -15.52 4.83 -1.51
CA LEU A 179 -16.27 3.69 -2.05
C LEU A 179 -17.32 3.17 -1.04
N VAL A 180 -16.96 3.16 0.25
CA VAL A 180 -17.88 2.78 1.33
C VAL A 180 -18.99 3.81 1.45
N LEU A 181 -18.67 5.11 1.37
CA LEU A 181 -19.65 6.20 1.39
C LEU A 181 -20.60 6.14 0.20
N LEU A 182 -20.12 5.73 -0.98
CA LEU A 182 -20.97 5.48 -2.16
C LEU A 182 -21.88 4.26 -1.98
N GLY A 183 -21.65 3.41 -0.98
CA GLY A 183 -22.52 2.28 -0.64
C GLY A 183 -21.97 0.90 -0.97
N VAL A 184 -20.68 0.78 -1.30
CA VAL A 184 -20.02 -0.52 -1.40
C VAL A 184 -19.69 -1.02 0.02
N ARG A 185 -20.01 -2.26 0.32
CA ARG A 185 -19.76 -2.85 1.64
C ARG A 185 -18.25 -2.82 1.97
N PRO A 186 -17.87 -2.48 3.21
CA PRO A 186 -16.45 -2.41 3.64
C PRO A 186 -15.65 -3.68 3.32
N GLU A 187 -16.25 -4.86 3.51
CA GLU A 187 -15.61 -6.16 3.27
C GLU A 187 -15.28 -6.34 1.77
N VAL A 188 -16.17 -5.87 0.89
CA VAL A 188 -15.99 -5.95 -0.56
C VAL A 188 -14.86 -5.00 -0.99
N VAL A 189 -14.82 -3.79 -0.43
CA VAL A 189 -13.72 -2.83 -0.68
C VAL A 189 -12.38 -3.43 -0.24
N LEU A 190 -12.30 -4.00 0.96
CA LEU A 190 -11.07 -4.63 1.46
C LEU A 190 -10.66 -5.86 0.65
N ALA A 191 -11.62 -6.64 0.15
CA ALA A 191 -11.35 -7.76 -0.74
C ALA A 191 -10.75 -7.30 -2.08
N THR A 192 -11.29 -6.23 -2.69
CA THR A 192 -10.74 -5.69 -3.95
C THR A 192 -9.34 -5.10 -3.77
N VAL A 193 -9.07 -4.42 -2.65
CA VAL A 193 -7.71 -3.96 -2.30
C VAL A 193 -6.76 -5.15 -2.14
N SER A 194 -7.20 -6.23 -1.52
CA SER A 194 -6.38 -7.44 -1.36
C SER A 194 -6.05 -8.10 -2.70
N LEU A 195 -7.01 -8.13 -3.65
CA LEU A 195 -6.78 -8.63 -5.01
C LEU A 195 -5.84 -7.73 -5.81
N ASN A 196 -5.95 -6.41 -5.64
CA ASN A 196 -5.02 -5.45 -6.23
C ASN A 196 -3.58 -5.69 -5.74
N LEU A 197 -3.38 -5.87 -4.42
CA LEU A 197 -2.06 -6.17 -3.86
C LEU A 197 -1.54 -7.56 -4.31
N LEU A 198 -2.42 -8.53 -4.50
CA LEU A 198 -2.04 -9.84 -5.04
C LEU A 198 -1.59 -9.74 -6.51
N TYR A 199 -2.29 -8.93 -7.32
CA TYR A 199 -1.84 -8.63 -8.68
C TYR A 199 -0.44 -8.03 -8.66
N GLN A 200 -0.15 -7.09 -7.77
CA GLN A 200 1.13 -6.41 -7.70
C GLN A 200 2.31 -7.32 -7.29
N PHE A 201 2.05 -8.51 -6.76
CA PHE A 201 3.10 -9.43 -6.38
C PHE A 201 4.08 -9.72 -7.54
N TRP A 202 3.57 -10.06 -8.71
CA TRP A 202 4.41 -10.41 -9.87
C TRP A 202 5.08 -9.20 -10.54
N LEU A 203 4.70 -7.97 -10.18
CA LEU A 203 5.33 -6.75 -10.69
C LEU A 203 6.75 -6.56 -10.13
N HIS A 204 7.03 -7.11 -8.93
CA HIS A 204 8.29 -6.93 -8.22
C HIS A 204 9.39 -7.88 -8.72
N THR A 205 9.68 -7.85 -10.02
CA THR A 205 10.73 -8.70 -10.58
C THR A 205 11.51 -8.01 -11.68
N THR A 206 12.79 -8.38 -11.81
CA THR A 206 13.65 -7.94 -12.90
C THR A 206 13.69 -8.94 -14.06
N TRP A 207 12.95 -10.06 -14.00
CA TRP A 207 12.99 -11.12 -15.00
C TRP A 207 12.08 -10.90 -16.20
N ILE A 208 11.00 -10.13 -15.98
CA ILE A 208 9.99 -9.89 -17.03
C ILE A 208 10.33 -8.59 -17.75
N PRO A 209 10.56 -8.63 -19.07
CA PRO A 209 10.85 -7.43 -19.86
C PRO A 209 9.60 -6.56 -20.05
N LYS A 210 9.74 -5.46 -20.79
CA LYS A 210 8.61 -4.65 -21.25
C LYS A 210 7.59 -5.52 -21.99
N LEU A 211 6.30 -5.32 -21.70
CA LEU A 211 5.19 -6.08 -22.27
C LEU A 211 4.49 -5.37 -23.43
N GLY A 212 5.16 -4.38 -24.04
CA GLY A 212 4.70 -3.68 -25.22
C GLY A 212 3.40 -2.89 -24.98
N TRP A 213 2.36 -3.15 -25.79
CA TRP A 213 1.12 -2.38 -25.73
C TRP A 213 0.36 -2.52 -24.39
N LEU A 214 0.59 -3.58 -23.61
CA LEU A 214 -0.03 -3.75 -22.31
C LEU A 214 0.36 -2.63 -21.33
N GLU A 215 1.52 -2.01 -21.50
CA GLU A 215 2.01 -0.92 -20.67
C GLU A 215 1.27 0.41 -20.89
N TYR A 216 0.38 0.48 -21.87
CA TYR A 216 -0.52 1.64 -22.02
C TYR A 216 -1.68 1.62 -21.04
N VAL A 217 -2.09 0.41 -20.60
CA VAL A 217 -3.28 0.20 -19.77
C VAL A 217 -2.94 -0.34 -18.40
N PHE A 218 -2.04 -1.32 -18.33
CA PHE A 218 -1.72 -2.05 -17.09
C PHE A 218 -0.39 -1.60 -16.50
N ASN A 219 -0.34 -1.60 -15.18
CA ASN A 219 0.93 -1.57 -14.47
C ASN A 219 1.64 -2.91 -14.71
N THR A 220 2.86 -2.85 -15.21
CA THR A 220 3.69 -4.00 -15.58
C THR A 220 4.96 -4.03 -14.75
N PRO A 221 5.72 -5.12 -14.74
CA PRO A 221 7.02 -5.13 -14.08
C PRO A 221 7.95 -4.00 -14.52
N SER A 222 7.92 -3.59 -15.79
CA SER A 222 8.71 -2.46 -16.29
C SER A 222 8.29 -1.13 -15.65
N ALA A 223 7.00 -0.80 -15.66
CA ALA A 223 6.50 0.42 -15.02
C ALA A 223 6.75 0.41 -13.50
N HIS A 224 6.65 -0.77 -12.87
CA HIS A 224 6.86 -0.93 -11.44
C HIS A 224 8.34 -0.90 -11.04
N ARG A 225 9.27 -1.34 -11.91
CA ARG A 225 10.72 -1.12 -11.73
C ARG A 225 11.07 0.35 -11.66
N VAL A 226 10.50 1.17 -12.56
CA VAL A 226 10.64 2.64 -12.51
C VAL A 226 10.12 3.20 -11.20
N HIS A 227 8.94 2.73 -10.75
CA HIS A 227 8.35 3.15 -9.48
C HIS A 227 9.28 2.89 -8.27
N HIS A 228 9.95 1.73 -8.24
CA HIS A 228 10.90 1.35 -7.19
C HIS A 228 12.30 1.92 -7.36
N ALA A 229 12.56 2.64 -8.46
CA ALA A 229 13.90 3.14 -8.73
C ALA A 229 14.23 4.40 -7.94
N SER A 230 15.47 4.50 -7.47
CA SER A 230 16.05 5.69 -6.82
C SER A 230 16.73 6.64 -7.80
N ASN A 231 16.68 6.39 -9.10
CA ASN A 231 17.13 7.32 -10.13
C ASN A 231 16.31 8.61 -10.03
N ILE A 232 16.96 9.77 -10.09
CA ILE A 232 16.30 11.07 -9.86
C ILE A 232 15.14 11.30 -10.85
N ASP A 233 15.30 10.91 -12.10
CA ASP A 233 14.27 11.07 -13.13
C ASP A 233 13.08 10.12 -12.95
N TYR A 234 13.24 9.04 -12.19
CA TYR A 234 12.22 8.02 -11.90
C TYR A 234 11.48 8.23 -10.58
N LEU A 235 11.99 9.09 -9.67
CA LEU A 235 11.36 9.33 -8.38
C LEU A 235 9.91 9.78 -8.54
N ASP A 236 9.05 9.38 -7.61
CA ASP A 236 7.64 9.79 -7.56
C ASP A 236 6.89 9.60 -8.89
N ALA A 237 6.98 8.41 -9.47
CA ALA A 237 6.33 8.02 -10.72
C ALA A 237 5.61 6.68 -10.61
N ASN A 238 4.65 6.41 -11.50
CA ASN A 238 4.01 5.11 -11.73
C ASN A 238 3.30 4.56 -10.47
N PHE A 239 2.34 5.31 -9.93
CA PHE A 239 1.61 4.97 -8.70
C PHE A 239 0.47 3.97 -8.89
N GLY A 240 0.15 3.56 -10.13
CA GLY A 240 -0.96 2.65 -10.43
C GLY A 240 -0.81 1.29 -9.72
N GLY A 241 -1.95 0.70 -9.32
CA GLY A 241 -2.01 -0.66 -8.81
C GLY A 241 -2.00 -1.70 -9.93
N VAL A 242 -3.17 -1.98 -10.47
CA VAL A 242 -3.35 -2.83 -11.68
C VAL A 242 -3.29 -1.99 -12.93
N LEU A 243 -3.89 -0.79 -12.90
CA LEU A 243 -3.99 0.10 -14.06
C LEU A 243 -2.99 1.25 -13.97
N ILE A 244 -2.25 1.48 -15.07
CA ILE A 244 -1.32 2.62 -15.22
C ILE A 244 -2.02 3.85 -15.85
N ILE A 245 -3.28 3.72 -16.23
CA ILE A 245 -4.03 4.78 -16.93
C ILE A 245 -4.15 6.06 -16.10
N PHE A 246 -4.22 5.95 -14.77
CA PHE A 246 -4.30 7.12 -13.89
C PHE A 246 -2.97 7.88 -13.84
N ASP A 247 -1.83 7.18 -13.94
CA ASP A 247 -0.53 7.83 -14.06
C ASP A 247 -0.42 8.63 -15.37
N ARG A 248 -0.93 8.07 -16.47
CA ARG A 248 -0.99 8.78 -17.75
C ARG A 248 -1.94 9.99 -17.70
N LEU A 249 -3.10 9.81 -17.06
CA LEU A 249 -4.11 10.87 -16.93
C LEU A 249 -3.60 12.05 -16.07
N PHE A 250 -2.88 11.74 -14.99
CA PHE A 250 -2.40 12.76 -14.03
C PHE A 250 -0.93 13.15 -14.23
N GLY A 251 -0.28 12.68 -15.32
CA GLY A 251 1.07 13.07 -15.71
C GLY A 251 2.18 12.53 -14.81
N THR A 252 1.97 11.38 -14.16
CA THR A 252 2.96 10.71 -13.30
C THR A 252 3.54 9.45 -13.94
N TYR A 253 3.19 9.14 -15.19
CA TYR A 253 3.78 8.03 -15.91
C TYR A 253 5.19 8.35 -16.43
N VAL A 254 6.14 7.48 -16.11
CA VAL A 254 7.51 7.51 -16.63
C VAL A 254 7.84 6.12 -17.17
N GLU A 255 8.35 6.09 -18.41
CA GLU A 255 8.76 4.84 -19.06
C GLU A 255 10.15 4.41 -18.59
N GLU A 256 10.37 3.10 -18.42
CA GLU A 256 11.69 2.53 -18.20
C GLU A 256 12.58 2.74 -19.43
N ARG A 257 13.74 3.36 -19.27
CA ARG A 257 14.68 3.67 -20.35
C ARG A 257 15.86 2.71 -20.33
N ALA A 258 16.27 2.22 -21.49
CA ALA A 258 17.43 1.32 -21.60
C ALA A 258 18.75 2.05 -21.24
N GLU A 259 18.81 3.36 -21.51
CA GLU A 259 19.97 4.22 -21.28
C GLU A 259 20.14 4.56 -19.79
N GLU A 260 19.08 4.37 -19.00
CA GLU A 260 19.07 4.65 -17.57
C GLU A 260 18.53 3.44 -16.78
N PRO A 261 19.35 2.41 -16.55
CA PRO A 261 18.94 1.24 -15.79
C PRO A 261 18.47 1.61 -14.38
N CYS A 262 17.37 0.98 -13.93
CA CYS A 262 16.82 1.21 -12.60
C CYS A 262 17.84 0.82 -11.51
N ARG A 263 18.06 1.72 -10.56
CA ARG A 263 18.75 1.51 -9.30
C ARG A 263 17.71 1.46 -8.20
N TYR A 264 17.76 0.49 -7.33
CA TYR A 264 16.75 0.29 -6.29
C TYR A 264 17.23 0.74 -4.91
N GLY A 265 16.31 0.85 -3.99
CA GLY A 265 16.52 1.40 -2.66
C GLY A 265 16.05 2.85 -2.54
N LEU A 266 16.29 3.42 -1.37
CA LEU A 266 16.01 4.84 -1.12
C LEU A 266 17.07 5.71 -1.78
N VAL A 267 16.80 7.01 -1.96
CA VAL A 267 17.80 8.00 -2.42
C VAL A 267 19.05 7.95 -1.53
N HIS A 268 18.85 7.83 -0.22
CA HIS A 268 19.91 7.47 0.74
C HIS A 268 19.68 6.02 1.17
N PRO A 269 20.41 5.05 0.59
CA PRO A 269 20.15 3.63 0.84
C PRO A 269 20.33 3.26 2.31
N THR A 270 19.37 2.51 2.84
CA THR A 270 19.54 1.91 4.17
C THR A 270 20.47 0.69 4.07
N THR A 271 21.38 0.59 5.03
CA THR A 271 22.31 -0.55 5.14
C THR A 271 22.00 -1.43 6.35
N THR A 272 20.91 -1.14 7.05
CA THR A 272 20.55 -1.88 8.27
C THR A 272 20.10 -3.30 7.96
N HIS A 273 20.58 -4.24 8.76
CA HIS A 273 20.09 -5.63 8.78
C HIS A 273 19.10 -5.86 9.93
N ASN A 274 18.83 -4.83 10.74
CA ASN A 274 17.90 -4.91 11.86
C ASN A 274 16.48 -4.59 11.41
N PRO A 275 15.53 -5.53 11.49
CA PRO A 275 14.15 -5.29 11.07
C PRO A 275 13.46 -4.17 11.85
N LEU A 276 13.75 -3.96 13.15
CA LEU A 276 13.17 -2.88 13.92
C LEU A 276 13.66 -1.51 13.43
N VAL A 277 14.95 -1.38 13.15
CA VAL A 277 15.49 -0.14 12.58
C VAL A 277 14.83 0.14 11.24
N ASN A 278 14.78 -0.85 10.34
CA ASN A 278 14.15 -0.73 9.03
C ASN A 278 12.67 -0.29 9.11
N GLN A 279 11.92 -0.75 10.13
CA GLN A 279 10.51 -0.39 10.32
C GLN A 279 10.30 1.02 10.88
N PHE A 280 11.21 1.51 11.69
CA PHE A 280 10.96 2.71 12.51
C PHE A 280 11.92 3.88 12.24
N GLU A 281 13.00 3.72 11.46
CA GLU A 281 13.98 4.79 11.23
C GLU A 281 13.33 6.07 10.65
N HIS A 282 12.40 5.95 9.70
CA HIS A 282 11.69 7.10 9.11
C HIS A 282 10.72 7.75 10.11
N TRP A 283 10.10 6.97 10.99
CA TRP A 283 9.26 7.48 12.08
C TRP A 283 10.08 8.24 13.12
N VAL A 284 11.24 7.68 13.49
CA VAL A 284 12.18 8.32 14.43
C VAL A 284 12.72 9.61 13.81
N GLY A 285 13.10 9.59 12.53
CA GLY A 285 13.53 10.77 11.79
C GLY A 285 12.46 11.86 11.78
N LEU A 286 11.23 11.52 11.39
CA LEU A 286 10.08 12.44 11.41
C LEU A 286 9.87 13.04 12.81
N GLY A 287 9.87 12.20 13.86
CA GLY A 287 9.69 12.67 15.23
C GLY A 287 10.79 13.64 15.70
N LYS A 288 12.04 13.37 15.34
CA LYS A 288 13.18 14.27 15.64
C LYS A 288 13.03 15.62 14.94
N ASP A 289 12.69 15.62 13.65
CA ASP A 289 12.53 16.86 12.87
C ASP A 289 11.36 17.68 13.39
N MET A 290 10.23 17.06 13.74
CA MET A 290 9.09 17.73 14.36
C MET A 290 9.45 18.33 15.72
N ALA A 291 10.19 17.61 16.57
CA ALA A 291 10.63 18.09 17.87
C ALA A 291 11.60 19.29 17.77
N ASN A 292 12.40 19.34 16.72
CA ASN A 292 13.39 20.39 16.46
C ASN A 292 12.88 21.50 15.51
N ALA A 293 11.60 21.48 15.14
CA ALA A 293 11.04 22.34 14.10
C ALA A 293 11.03 23.86 14.42
N GLY A 294 11.23 24.24 15.69
CA GLY A 294 11.23 25.63 16.16
C GLY A 294 9.85 26.31 16.15
N SER A 295 8.85 25.75 15.47
CA SER A 295 7.48 26.25 15.45
C SER A 295 6.47 25.13 15.13
N VAL A 296 5.21 25.30 15.59
CA VAL A 296 4.10 24.37 15.27
C VAL A 296 3.86 24.28 13.76
N ARG A 297 3.96 25.42 13.04
CA ARG A 297 3.82 25.46 11.58
C ARG A 297 4.84 24.54 10.89
N ASN A 298 6.10 24.65 11.29
CA ASN A 298 7.17 23.82 10.72
C ASN A 298 7.01 22.35 11.11
N ALA A 299 6.59 22.05 12.34
CA ALA A 299 6.30 20.68 12.78
C ALA A 299 5.18 20.04 11.93
N ILE A 300 4.09 20.77 11.65
CA ILE A 300 3.05 20.34 10.72
C ILE A 300 3.62 20.21 9.30
N GLY A 301 4.50 21.14 8.87
CA GLY A 301 5.19 21.04 7.58
C GLY A 301 5.94 19.72 7.43
N TYR A 302 6.76 19.33 8.42
CA TYR A 302 7.46 18.03 8.41
C TYR A 302 6.52 16.83 8.31
N LEU A 303 5.30 16.93 8.86
CA LEU A 303 4.32 15.86 8.82
C LEU A 303 3.66 15.70 7.45
N VAL A 304 3.27 16.83 6.82
CA VAL A 304 2.36 16.82 5.65
C VAL A 304 3.03 17.15 4.31
N MET A 305 4.23 17.78 4.34
CA MET A 305 4.98 18.07 3.13
C MET A 305 5.72 16.83 2.61
N PRO A 306 6.22 16.84 1.37
CA PRO A 306 6.95 15.70 0.80
C PRO A 306 8.16 15.28 1.63
N PRO A 307 8.58 14.01 1.56
CA PRO A 307 9.86 13.57 2.10
C PRO A 307 11.00 14.48 1.64
N GLY A 308 11.95 14.75 2.52
CA GLY A 308 13.08 15.66 2.25
C GLY A 308 12.76 17.15 2.36
N TRP A 309 11.51 17.55 2.63
CA TRP A 309 11.17 18.96 2.83
C TRP A 309 11.76 19.51 4.14
N THR A 310 12.27 20.77 4.07
CA THR A 310 12.73 21.55 5.23
C THR A 310 12.15 22.96 5.17
N PRO A 311 11.96 23.66 6.32
CA PRO A 311 11.38 24.99 6.36
C PRO A 311 12.17 26.08 5.62
N ASP A 312 13.48 25.91 5.51
CA ASP A 312 14.42 26.81 4.83
C ASP A 312 14.63 26.48 3.36
N GLY A 313 14.00 25.41 2.85
CA GLY A 313 14.12 24.95 1.47
C GLY A 313 15.45 24.27 1.13
N SER A 314 16.32 24.00 2.12
CA SER A 314 17.61 23.31 1.90
C SER A 314 17.47 21.80 1.73
N GLY A 315 16.26 21.27 1.88
CA GLY A 315 16.00 19.83 1.89
C GLY A 315 15.94 19.22 0.48
N GLU A 316 16.08 17.90 0.44
CA GLU A 316 16.17 17.10 -0.79
C GLU A 316 14.79 16.51 -1.18
N THR A 317 13.85 17.37 -1.55
CA THR A 317 12.60 16.89 -2.15
C THR A 317 12.84 16.38 -3.58
N THR A 318 11.94 15.53 -4.09
CA THR A 318 12.04 15.04 -5.49
C THR A 318 12.16 16.18 -6.50
N GLU A 319 11.41 17.26 -6.31
CA GLU A 319 11.49 18.45 -7.17
C GLU A 319 12.85 19.16 -7.05
N GLY A 320 13.34 19.31 -5.81
CA GLY A 320 14.67 19.91 -5.55
C GLY A 320 15.80 19.12 -6.21
N LEU A 321 15.79 17.79 -6.04
CA LEU A 321 16.76 16.88 -6.65
C LEU A 321 16.71 16.94 -8.19
N ARG A 322 15.52 17.00 -8.80
CA ARG A 322 15.38 17.14 -10.25
C ARG A 322 15.92 18.46 -10.77
N LEU A 323 15.64 19.57 -10.09
CA LEU A 323 16.17 20.89 -10.46
C LEU A 323 17.68 20.92 -10.36
N GLN A 324 18.26 20.35 -9.32
CA GLN A 324 19.71 20.25 -9.15
C GLN A 324 20.32 19.41 -10.29
N ALA A 325 19.78 18.22 -10.56
CA ALA A 325 20.29 17.38 -11.64
C ALA A 325 20.17 18.03 -13.04
N GLN A 326 19.11 18.82 -13.29
CA GLN A 326 18.97 19.58 -14.53
C GLN A 326 20.04 20.68 -14.63
N ALA A 327 20.32 21.40 -13.55
CA ALA A 327 21.37 22.42 -13.53
C ALA A 327 22.75 21.82 -13.77
N GLU A 328 23.08 20.69 -13.14
CA GLU A 328 24.33 19.97 -13.34
C GLU A 328 24.52 19.51 -14.79
N ARG A 329 23.45 18.95 -15.40
CA ARG A 329 23.47 18.55 -16.83
C ARG A 329 23.69 19.75 -17.76
N ALA A 330 23.03 20.87 -17.48
CA ALA A 330 23.22 22.10 -18.28
C ALA A 330 24.67 22.64 -18.22
N VAL A 331 25.27 22.58 -17.04
CA VAL A 331 26.69 22.97 -16.87
C VAL A 331 27.62 22.01 -17.62
N ALA A 332 27.37 20.69 -17.54
CA ALA A 332 28.17 19.70 -18.26
C ALA A 332 28.14 19.92 -19.78
N VAL A 333 26.94 20.11 -20.35
CA VAL A 333 26.76 20.40 -21.78
C VAL A 333 27.47 21.68 -22.19
N ALA A 334 27.38 22.74 -21.37
CA ALA A 334 28.08 24.00 -21.65
C ALA A 334 29.61 23.87 -21.58
N ALA A 335 30.15 22.92 -20.80
CA ALA A 335 31.56 22.63 -20.72
C ALA A 335 32.08 21.82 -21.93
N GLU A 336 31.25 20.93 -22.50
CA GLU A 336 31.62 20.16 -23.70
C GLU A 336 31.61 20.98 -24.99
N VAL A 337 30.87 22.10 -25.03
CA VAL A 337 30.79 23.00 -26.20
C VAL A 337 31.93 24.04 -26.24
N ARG A 338 32.71 24.14 -25.18
CA ARG A 338 33.90 25.03 -25.11
C ARG A 338 35.19 24.29 -25.44
#